data_aafe6d1ea053f69c2241d850ffac867d
#
_entry.id   aafe6d1ea053f69c2241d850ffac867d
#
_cell.length_a   1.000
_cell.length_b   1.000
_cell.length_c   1.000
_cell.angle_alpha   90.00
_cell.angle_beta   90.00
_cell.angle_gamma   90.00
#
_symmetry.space_group_name_H-M   'P 1'
#
loop_
_entity.id
_entity.type
_entity.pdbx_description
1 polymer ?
#
loop_
_entity_poly.entity_id
_entity_poly.type
_entity_poly.pdbx_seq_one_letter_code
_entity_poly.pdbx_strand_id
1 'polypeptide(L)'
;MARGWQGYWIDAASKLRLDADAVIVLDPVNRAVIDAALARGIKKYIGGNCTVSLMLMALGGLFARDWVEWVSSQTYQAASGAGAKNMRELVNQMRLVGENAEQLLDNPAAASLDLDRNVVETLRHPSFPTANFGAPLAGSLIPWIDTAMDNGQTREECTGVTETNKNLSMDPGQNP
;
A
#
# COMPACT_ATOMS: atom_id res chain seq x y z
N MET A 1 18.48 -14.82 13.68
CA MET A 1 19.07 -15.88 12.84
C MET A 1 19.67 -16.96 13.75
N ALA A 2 19.58 -18.22 13.37
CA ALA A 2 20.20 -19.29 14.15
C ALA A 2 21.73 -19.12 14.14
N ARG A 3 22.40 -19.49 15.27
CA ARG A 3 23.86 -19.41 15.38
C ARG A 3 24.50 -20.27 14.28
N GLY A 4 25.42 -19.70 13.51
CA GLY A 4 26.16 -20.38 12.44
C GLY A 4 25.56 -20.36 11.05
N TRP A 5 24.35 -19.79 10.84
CA TRP A 5 23.78 -19.65 9.51
C TRP A 5 24.49 -18.54 8.72
N GLN A 6 24.97 -18.88 7.51
CA GLN A 6 25.78 -18.00 6.67
C GLN A 6 25.03 -17.49 5.42
N GLY A 7 23.78 -17.91 5.22
CA GLY A 7 22.98 -17.50 4.06
C GLY A 7 22.48 -16.06 4.13
N TYR A 8 21.70 -15.70 3.13
CA TYR A 8 21.00 -14.41 3.05
C TYR A 8 19.52 -14.60 3.37
N TRP A 9 18.97 -13.70 4.18
CA TRP A 9 17.55 -13.61 4.43
C TRP A 9 16.92 -12.68 3.39
N ILE A 10 16.05 -13.20 2.55
CA ILE A 10 15.31 -12.44 1.55
C ILE A 10 13.84 -12.53 1.91
N ASP A 11 13.17 -11.38 2.09
CA ASP A 11 11.80 -11.31 2.56
C ASP A 11 11.06 -10.14 1.89
N ALA A 12 9.83 -10.36 1.45
CA ALA A 12 8.96 -9.31 0.93
C ALA A 12 8.11 -8.62 2.02
N ALA A 13 8.04 -9.20 3.23
CA ALA A 13 7.22 -8.68 4.31
C ALA A 13 7.79 -7.38 4.92
N SER A 14 6.91 -6.51 5.39
CA SER A 14 7.27 -5.19 5.90
C SER A 14 8.04 -5.20 7.23
N LYS A 15 7.93 -6.28 8.00
CA LYS A 15 8.37 -6.33 9.41
C LYS A 15 9.82 -5.96 9.63
N LEU A 16 10.71 -6.33 8.71
CA LEU A 16 12.15 -6.10 8.83
C LEU A 16 12.67 -4.90 8.02
N ARG A 17 11.79 -4.18 7.32
CA ARG A 17 12.21 -3.09 6.43
C ARG A 17 13.00 -2.00 7.13
N LEU A 18 12.61 -1.67 8.35
CA LEU A 18 13.23 -0.58 9.12
C LEU A 18 14.33 -1.05 10.08
N ASP A 19 14.63 -2.36 10.13
CA ASP A 19 15.75 -2.85 10.92
C ASP A 19 17.06 -2.20 10.45
N ALA A 20 17.90 -1.80 11.41
CA ALA A 20 19.18 -1.13 11.10
C ALA A 20 20.15 -2.04 10.33
N ASP A 21 20.05 -3.37 10.49
CA ASP A 21 20.85 -4.38 9.81
C ASP A 21 20.15 -5.00 8.59
N ALA A 22 19.13 -4.34 8.06
CA ALA A 22 18.42 -4.76 6.85
C ALA A 22 18.55 -3.71 5.74
N VAL A 23 18.55 -4.17 4.51
CA VAL A 23 18.56 -3.35 3.29
C VAL A 23 17.27 -3.56 2.54
N ILE A 24 16.63 -2.47 2.14
CA ILE A 24 15.52 -2.52 1.18
C ILE A 24 16.11 -2.67 -0.21
N VAL A 25 15.60 -3.63 -0.99
CA VAL A 25 16.07 -3.88 -2.36
C VAL A 25 15.14 -3.20 -3.34
N LEU A 26 15.67 -2.25 -4.08
CA LEU A 26 15.01 -1.56 -5.17
C LEU A 26 16.00 -1.25 -6.30
N ASP A 27 16.60 -2.29 -6.88
CA ASP A 27 17.46 -2.16 -8.06
C ASP A 27 16.60 -1.81 -9.31
N PRO A 28 16.98 -0.80 -10.12
CA PRO A 28 18.28 -0.11 -10.13
C PRO A 28 18.40 1.13 -9.24
N VAL A 29 17.33 1.59 -8.58
CA VAL A 29 17.31 2.88 -7.88
C VAL A 29 18.41 2.97 -6.80
N ASN A 30 18.55 1.92 -5.98
CA ASN A 30 19.49 1.92 -4.87
C ASN A 30 20.61 0.87 -4.99
N ARG A 31 21.05 0.59 -6.20
CA ARG A 31 22.11 -0.40 -6.48
C ARG A 31 23.37 -0.18 -5.64
N ALA A 32 23.83 1.06 -5.53
CA ALA A 32 25.01 1.40 -4.74
C ALA A 32 24.84 1.07 -3.24
N VAL A 33 23.64 1.26 -2.67
CA VAL A 33 23.31 0.90 -1.29
C VAL A 33 23.37 -0.62 -1.11
N ILE A 34 22.84 -1.37 -2.05
CA ILE A 34 22.87 -2.84 -2.04
C ILE A 34 24.32 -3.35 -2.10
N ASP A 35 25.12 -2.84 -3.04
CA ASP A 35 26.51 -3.26 -3.19
C ASP A 35 27.35 -2.92 -1.96
N ALA A 36 27.19 -1.75 -1.37
CA ALA A 36 27.84 -1.36 -0.13
C ALA A 36 27.42 -2.24 1.06
N ALA A 37 26.17 -2.66 1.12
CA ALA A 37 25.67 -3.56 2.14
C ALA A 37 26.24 -4.98 2.00
N LEU A 38 26.35 -5.48 0.77
CA LEU A 38 26.99 -6.75 0.47
C LEU A 38 28.46 -6.74 0.92
N ALA A 39 29.20 -5.66 0.59
CA ALA A 39 30.59 -5.50 1.00
C ALA A 39 30.77 -5.47 2.54
N ARG A 40 29.79 -4.93 3.28
CA ARG A 40 29.78 -4.92 4.76
C ARG A 40 29.29 -6.25 5.38
N GLY A 41 28.89 -7.21 4.56
CA GLY A 41 28.41 -8.52 5.03
C GLY A 41 27.00 -8.51 5.60
N ILE A 42 26.18 -7.53 5.27
CA ILE A 42 24.74 -7.50 5.62
C ILE A 42 24.06 -8.73 5.03
N LYS A 43 23.17 -9.34 5.79
CA LYS A 43 22.50 -10.61 5.44
C LYS A 43 20.98 -10.50 5.23
N LYS A 44 20.37 -9.37 5.55
CA LYS A 44 18.91 -9.15 5.45
C LYS A 44 18.62 -8.23 4.26
N TYR A 45 17.88 -8.76 3.27
CA TYR A 45 17.49 -8.06 2.06
C TYR A 45 15.97 -8.13 1.93
N ILE A 46 15.30 -6.99 2.01
CA ILE A 46 13.86 -6.89 2.19
C ILE A 46 13.23 -6.15 1.01
N GLY A 47 12.12 -6.65 0.51
CA GLY A 47 11.33 -5.94 -0.51
C GLY A 47 10.73 -4.64 0.04
N GLY A 48 10.76 -3.56 -0.74
CA GLY A 48 10.20 -2.27 -0.38
C GLY A 48 8.66 -2.25 -0.35
N ASN A 49 8.09 -1.18 0.20
CA ASN A 49 6.68 -0.86 0.05
C ASN A 49 6.35 -0.63 -1.44
N CYS A 50 5.20 -1.12 -1.90
CA CYS A 50 4.84 -1.04 -3.32
C CYS A 50 4.68 0.41 -3.80
N THR A 51 4.06 1.27 -3.01
CA THR A 51 3.84 2.68 -3.32
C THR A 51 5.16 3.43 -3.41
N VAL A 52 6.02 3.29 -2.40
CA VAL A 52 7.36 3.90 -2.37
C VAL A 52 8.22 3.39 -3.52
N SER A 53 8.20 2.10 -3.79
CA SER A 53 8.97 1.50 -4.88
C SER A 53 8.56 2.06 -6.24
N LEU A 54 7.26 2.19 -6.52
CA LEU A 54 6.76 2.76 -7.77
C LEU A 54 7.14 4.24 -7.91
N MET A 55 7.01 5.01 -6.83
CA MET A 55 7.42 6.41 -6.81
C MET A 55 8.92 6.56 -7.09
N LEU A 56 9.75 5.82 -6.40
CA LEU A 56 11.21 5.89 -6.57
C LEU A 56 11.68 5.34 -7.92
N MET A 57 11.01 4.34 -8.49
CA MET A 57 11.30 3.90 -9.86
C MET A 57 11.01 5.00 -10.89
N ALA A 58 10.00 5.85 -10.64
CA ALA A 58 9.70 6.98 -11.52
C ALA A 58 10.61 8.19 -11.27
N LEU A 59 10.93 8.51 -10.01
CA LEU A 59 11.61 9.75 -9.62
C LEU A 59 13.09 9.56 -9.26
N GLY A 60 13.58 8.34 -9.11
CA GLY A 60 14.93 8.05 -8.63
C GLY A 60 16.05 8.74 -9.41
N GLY A 61 15.88 8.91 -10.72
CA GLY A 61 16.82 9.65 -11.54
C GLY A 61 16.88 11.17 -11.25
N LEU A 62 15.80 11.73 -10.72
CA LEU A 62 15.74 13.13 -10.27
C LEU A 62 16.38 13.27 -8.89
N PHE A 63 16.07 12.36 -7.97
CA PHE A 63 16.73 12.30 -6.65
C PHE A 63 18.25 12.15 -6.78
N ALA A 64 18.71 11.27 -7.66
CA ALA A 64 20.14 11.06 -7.87
C ALA A 64 20.91 12.30 -8.41
N ARG A 65 20.20 13.34 -8.84
CA ARG A 65 20.73 14.59 -9.34
C ARG A 65 20.46 15.80 -8.41
N ASP A 66 19.92 15.55 -7.23
CA ASP A 66 19.48 16.58 -6.27
C ASP A 66 18.51 17.60 -6.90
N TRP A 67 17.63 17.13 -7.80
CA TRP A 67 16.63 17.99 -8.47
C TRP A 67 15.27 17.98 -7.79
N VAL A 68 15.12 17.22 -6.72
CA VAL A 68 13.89 17.11 -5.94
C VAL A 68 14.10 17.81 -4.60
N GLU A 69 13.35 18.85 -4.36
CA GLU A 69 13.33 19.57 -3.09
C GLU A 69 12.27 19.01 -2.15
N TRP A 70 11.10 18.71 -2.68
CA TRP A 70 10.02 18.06 -1.94
C TRP A 70 9.07 17.30 -2.89
N VAL A 71 8.33 16.36 -2.34
CA VAL A 71 7.33 15.56 -3.09
C VAL A 71 6.00 15.56 -2.36
N SER A 72 4.93 15.86 -3.07
CA SER A 72 3.56 15.57 -2.65
C SER A 72 3.02 14.43 -3.49
N SER A 73 2.60 13.33 -2.85
CA SER A 73 2.10 12.16 -3.55
C SER A 73 0.67 11.82 -3.14
N GLN A 74 -0.14 11.46 -4.12
CA GLN A 74 -1.48 10.92 -3.92
C GLN A 74 -1.56 9.58 -4.62
N THR A 75 -2.11 8.57 -3.94
CA THR A 75 -2.15 7.20 -4.45
C THR A 75 -3.55 6.63 -4.41
N TYR A 76 -3.88 5.81 -5.42
CA TYR A 76 -5.06 4.97 -5.43
C TYR A 76 -4.60 3.51 -5.37
N GLN A 77 -4.62 2.94 -4.19
CA GLN A 77 -4.12 1.59 -3.96
C GLN A 77 -5.20 0.55 -4.18
N ALA A 78 -4.84 -0.54 -4.86
CA ALA A 78 -5.73 -1.66 -5.06
C ALA A 78 -6.00 -2.41 -3.74
N ALA A 79 -7.24 -2.87 -3.55
CA ALA A 79 -7.64 -3.68 -2.41
C ALA A 79 -6.82 -4.97 -2.23
N SER A 80 -6.22 -5.47 -3.31
CA SER A 80 -5.34 -6.66 -3.28
C SER A 80 -4.11 -6.48 -2.39
N GLY A 81 -3.62 -5.24 -2.22
CA GLY A 81 -2.52 -4.93 -1.29
C GLY A 81 -2.84 -5.23 0.17
N ALA A 82 -4.12 -5.19 0.55
CA ALA A 82 -4.59 -5.54 1.89
C ALA A 82 -4.73 -7.07 2.12
N GLY A 83 -4.49 -7.89 1.09
CA GLY A 83 -4.46 -9.34 1.16
C GLY A 83 -5.77 -10.05 0.86
N ALA A 84 -5.73 -11.38 0.91
CA ALA A 84 -6.81 -12.24 0.42
C ALA A 84 -8.14 -12.08 1.17
N LYS A 85 -8.12 -11.78 2.47
CA LYS A 85 -9.35 -11.58 3.26
C LYS A 85 -10.11 -10.35 2.77
N ASN A 86 -9.40 -9.25 2.57
CA ASN A 86 -9.93 -7.99 2.07
C ASN A 86 -10.45 -8.15 0.63
N MET A 87 -9.73 -8.86 -0.23
CA MET A 87 -10.19 -9.14 -1.58
C MET A 87 -11.49 -9.95 -1.60
N ARG A 88 -11.61 -10.96 -0.73
CA ARG A 88 -12.85 -11.73 -0.61
C ARG A 88 -14.02 -10.89 -0.12
N GLU A 89 -13.78 -9.98 0.82
CA GLU A 89 -14.81 -9.06 1.30
C GLU A 89 -15.27 -8.12 0.18
N LEU A 90 -14.34 -7.51 -0.57
CA LEU A 90 -14.68 -6.67 -1.71
C LEU A 90 -15.52 -7.38 -2.76
N VAL A 91 -15.11 -8.59 -3.17
CA VAL A 91 -15.87 -9.38 -4.15
C VAL A 91 -17.25 -9.75 -3.61
N ASN A 92 -17.36 -10.06 -2.32
CA ASN A 92 -18.66 -10.33 -1.68
C ASN A 92 -19.55 -9.08 -1.61
N GLN A 93 -18.95 -7.90 -1.34
CA GLN A 93 -19.67 -6.62 -1.42
C GLN A 93 -20.23 -6.37 -2.81
N MET A 94 -19.42 -6.57 -3.86
CA MET A 94 -19.85 -6.42 -5.26
C MET A 94 -20.99 -7.37 -5.60
N ARG A 95 -20.90 -8.63 -5.17
CA ARG A 95 -21.96 -9.62 -5.36
C ARG A 95 -23.28 -9.18 -4.74
N LEU A 96 -23.25 -8.74 -3.47
CA LEU A 96 -24.46 -8.30 -2.76
C LEU A 96 -25.10 -7.07 -3.41
N VAL A 97 -24.30 -6.12 -3.89
CA VAL A 97 -24.82 -4.96 -4.64
C VAL A 97 -25.52 -5.44 -5.92
N GLY A 98 -24.90 -6.34 -6.67
CA GLY A 98 -25.48 -6.88 -7.90
C GLY A 98 -26.78 -7.68 -7.64
N GLU A 99 -26.78 -8.57 -6.66
CA GLU A 99 -27.96 -9.36 -6.30
C GLU A 99 -29.15 -8.51 -5.86
N ASN A 100 -28.91 -7.50 -5.03
CA ASN A 100 -29.97 -6.60 -4.58
C ASN A 100 -30.52 -5.69 -5.69
N ALA A 101 -29.72 -5.39 -6.69
CA ALA A 101 -30.12 -4.57 -7.84
C ALA A 101 -30.72 -5.35 -9.01
N GLU A 102 -30.67 -6.71 -8.98
CA GLU A 102 -31.02 -7.57 -10.12
C GLU A 102 -32.36 -7.22 -10.78
N GLN A 103 -33.44 -7.07 -9.99
CA GLN A 103 -34.76 -6.76 -10.52
C GLN A 103 -34.85 -5.40 -11.23
N LEU A 104 -34.07 -4.41 -10.75
CA LEU A 104 -33.99 -3.09 -11.35
C LEU A 104 -33.14 -3.13 -12.64
N LEU A 105 -32.09 -3.92 -12.65
CA LEU A 105 -31.22 -4.12 -13.82
C LEU A 105 -31.95 -4.81 -14.96
N ASP A 106 -32.81 -5.79 -14.67
CA ASP A 106 -33.59 -6.54 -15.64
C ASP A 106 -34.80 -5.75 -16.17
N ASN A 107 -35.16 -4.63 -15.54
CA ASN A 107 -36.27 -3.79 -15.95
C ASN A 107 -35.79 -2.58 -16.76
N PRO A 108 -35.97 -2.56 -18.12
CA PRO A 108 -35.54 -1.45 -18.94
C PRO A 108 -36.23 -0.11 -18.63
N ALA A 109 -37.38 -0.17 -17.90
CA ALA A 109 -38.16 1.03 -17.50
C ALA A 109 -37.79 1.53 -16.10
N ALA A 110 -36.87 0.83 -15.38
CA ALA A 110 -36.43 1.27 -14.06
C ALA A 110 -35.73 2.63 -14.14
N ALA A 111 -36.10 3.54 -13.25
CA ALA A 111 -35.43 4.83 -13.20
C ALA A 111 -34.01 4.69 -12.60
N SER A 112 -33.04 5.41 -13.15
CA SER A 112 -31.65 5.40 -12.65
C SER A 112 -31.55 5.84 -11.18
N LEU A 113 -32.46 6.71 -10.72
CA LEU A 113 -32.53 7.12 -9.32
C LEU A 113 -32.99 5.99 -8.39
N ASP A 114 -33.81 5.07 -8.87
CA ASP A 114 -34.23 3.92 -8.07
C ASP A 114 -33.09 2.91 -7.92
N LEU A 115 -32.30 2.75 -8.97
CA LEU A 115 -31.06 1.96 -8.93
C LEU A 115 -30.05 2.56 -7.96
N ASP A 116 -29.82 3.88 -8.02
CA ASP A 116 -28.93 4.59 -7.10
C ASP A 116 -29.37 4.42 -5.64
N ARG A 117 -30.66 4.62 -5.34
CA ARG A 117 -31.19 4.41 -3.99
C ARG A 117 -30.99 2.97 -3.49
N ASN A 118 -31.27 1.98 -4.34
CA ASN A 118 -31.08 0.57 -4.00
C ASN A 118 -29.63 0.26 -3.66
N VAL A 119 -28.68 0.76 -4.44
CA VAL A 119 -27.24 0.61 -4.16
C VAL A 119 -26.87 1.26 -2.83
N VAL A 120 -27.31 2.51 -2.60
CA VAL A 120 -27.02 3.23 -1.36
C VAL A 120 -27.64 2.52 -0.12
N GLU A 121 -28.85 2.03 -0.23
CA GLU A 121 -29.52 1.27 0.84
C GLU A 121 -28.76 -0.05 1.12
N THR A 122 -28.33 -0.74 0.07
CA THR A 122 -27.52 -1.96 0.22
C THR A 122 -26.22 -1.69 0.94
N LEU A 123 -25.49 -0.65 0.55
CA LEU A 123 -24.19 -0.28 1.16
C LEU A 123 -24.34 0.15 2.64
N ARG A 124 -25.47 0.74 2.99
CA ARG A 124 -25.78 1.22 4.36
C ARG A 124 -26.40 0.16 5.26
N HIS A 125 -26.74 -1.00 4.71
CA HIS A 125 -27.40 -2.02 5.50
C HIS A 125 -26.48 -2.54 6.61
N PRO A 126 -26.96 -2.70 7.87
CA PRO A 126 -26.14 -3.13 9.01
C PRO A 126 -25.42 -4.48 8.82
N SER A 127 -25.97 -5.36 7.99
CA SER A 127 -25.34 -6.65 7.67
C SER A 127 -24.39 -6.61 6.49
N PHE A 128 -24.16 -5.45 5.89
CA PHE A 128 -23.22 -5.33 4.78
C PHE A 128 -21.79 -5.66 5.23
N PRO A 129 -21.04 -6.51 4.53
CA PRO A 129 -19.75 -6.99 5.01
C PRO A 129 -18.68 -5.90 4.96
N THR A 130 -18.21 -5.44 6.12
CA THR A 130 -17.19 -4.40 6.26
C THR A 130 -16.12 -4.75 7.30
N ALA A 131 -16.07 -6.02 7.73
CA ALA A 131 -15.25 -6.44 8.87
C ALA A 131 -13.74 -6.27 8.64
N ASN A 132 -13.27 -6.32 7.38
CA ASN A 132 -11.86 -6.20 7.05
C ASN A 132 -11.47 -4.78 6.60
N PHE A 133 -12.37 -4.04 5.95
CA PHE A 133 -12.11 -2.66 5.51
C PHE A 133 -12.62 -1.60 6.50
N GLY A 134 -13.53 -1.95 7.39
CA GLY A 134 -14.18 -1.00 8.29
C GLY A 134 -15.28 -0.15 7.63
N ALA A 135 -15.39 -0.18 6.29
CA ALA A 135 -16.37 0.56 5.51
C ALA A 135 -16.68 -0.16 4.19
N PRO A 136 -17.80 0.17 3.51
CA PRO A 136 -18.08 -0.29 2.16
C PRO A 136 -17.03 0.23 1.18
N LEU A 137 -16.47 -0.67 0.35
CA LEU A 137 -15.51 -0.33 -0.70
C LEU A 137 -16.07 -0.56 -2.11
N ALA A 138 -17.02 -1.49 -2.29
CA ALA A 138 -17.61 -1.76 -3.59
C ALA A 138 -18.23 -0.49 -4.19
N GLY A 139 -17.79 -0.12 -5.40
CA GLY A 139 -18.26 1.08 -6.11
C GLY A 139 -17.78 2.42 -5.50
N SER A 140 -16.81 2.40 -4.57
CA SER A 140 -16.33 3.59 -3.87
C SER A 140 -14.81 3.53 -3.62
N LEU A 141 -14.33 4.44 -2.82
CA LEU A 141 -12.98 4.45 -2.28
C LEU A 141 -13.02 4.74 -0.76
N ILE A 142 -12.02 4.26 -0.04
CA ILE A 142 -11.84 4.57 1.37
C ILE A 142 -10.60 5.46 1.48
N PRO A 143 -10.73 6.74 1.91
CA PRO A 143 -9.60 7.68 1.99
C PRO A 143 -8.75 7.44 3.25
N TRP A 144 -8.46 6.19 3.53
CA TRP A 144 -7.70 5.77 4.71
C TRP A 144 -7.04 4.42 4.47
N ILE A 145 -5.73 4.31 4.69
CA ILE A 145 -4.98 3.06 4.58
C ILE A 145 -4.12 2.87 5.82
N ASP A 146 -4.16 1.65 6.40
CA ASP A 146 -3.40 1.22 7.56
C ASP A 146 -3.79 1.94 8.88
N THR A 147 -2.98 1.80 9.91
CA THR A 147 -3.23 2.20 11.28
C THR A 147 -2.93 3.69 11.47
N ALA A 148 -3.78 4.38 12.24
CA ALA A 148 -3.50 5.75 12.68
C ALA A 148 -2.23 5.82 13.53
N MET A 149 -1.44 6.87 13.31
CA MET A 149 -0.26 7.21 14.07
C MET A 149 -0.53 8.44 14.93
N ASP A 150 0.25 8.65 16.00
CA ASP A 150 0.06 9.75 16.95
C ASP A 150 0.29 11.15 16.33
N ASN A 151 0.93 11.22 15.16
CA ASN A 151 1.17 12.45 14.42
C ASN A 151 0.03 12.85 13.46
N GLY A 152 -1.09 12.13 13.48
CA GLY A 152 -2.25 12.38 12.61
C GLY A 152 -2.16 11.75 11.22
N GLN A 153 -1.06 11.10 10.89
CA GLN A 153 -0.88 10.33 9.65
C GLN A 153 -1.30 8.87 9.84
N THR A 154 -1.42 8.15 8.74
CA THR A 154 -1.44 6.69 8.75
C THR A 154 -0.02 6.12 8.73
N ARG A 155 0.11 4.85 9.07
CA ARG A 155 1.40 4.15 8.94
C ARG A 155 1.87 4.11 7.48
N GLU A 156 0.97 3.98 6.52
CA GLU A 156 1.29 3.97 5.09
C GLU A 156 1.89 5.31 4.66
N GLU A 157 1.35 6.44 5.13
CA GLU A 157 1.90 7.78 4.87
C GLU A 157 3.29 7.96 5.49
N CYS A 158 3.46 7.57 6.75
CA CYS A 158 4.77 7.59 7.42
C CYS A 158 5.80 6.70 6.70
N THR A 159 5.36 5.56 6.14
CA THR A 159 6.22 4.65 5.38
C THR A 159 6.78 5.34 4.13
N GLY A 160 6.00 6.21 3.49
CA GLY A 160 6.44 7.02 2.35
C GLY A 160 7.76 7.74 2.61
N VAL A 161 7.84 8.45 3.71
CA VAL A 161 9.04 9.21 4.11
C VAL A 161 10.18 8.28 4.56
N THR A 162 9.88 7.37 5.49
CA THR A 162 10.92 6.55 6.14
C THR A 162 11.59 5.57 5.19
N GLU A 163 10.84 4.93 4.31
CA GLU A 163 11.41 4.01 3.32
C GLU A 163 12.13 4.76 2.19
N THR A 164 11.64 5.94 1.77
CA THR A 164 12.34 6.77 0.79
C THR A 164 13.73 7.13 1.30
N ASN A 165 13.82 7.69 2.50
CA ASN A 165 15.10 8.06 3.10
C ASN A 165 16.03 6.85 3.24
N LYS A 166 15.51 5.70 3.65
CA LYS A 166 16.31 4.47 3.77
C LYS A 166 16.81 3.95 2.42
N ASN A 167 15.96 3.97 1.38
CA ASN A 167 16.35 3.53 0.03
C ASN A 167 17.44 4.40 -0.58
N LEU A 168 17.36 5.71 -0.36
CA LEU A 168 18.29 6.69 -0.92
C LEU A 168 19.49 6.98 0.00
N SER A 169 19.56 6.35 1.18
CA SER A 169 20.57 6.63 2.22
C SER A 169 20.63 8.10 2.63
N MET A 170 19.49 8.77 2.64
CA MET A 170 19.36 10.15 3.08
C MET A 170 19.32 10.23 4.61
N ASP A 171 19.85 11.31 5.19
CA ASP A 171 19.74 11.57 6.62
C ASP A 171 18.27 11.80 7.01
N PRO A 172 17.81 11.26 8.16
CA PRO A 172 16.42 11.40 8.60
C PRO A 172 15.93 12.85 8.79
N GLY A 173 16.84 13.83 8.79
CA GLY A 173 16.54 15.27 8.87
C GLY A 173 16.45 15.97 7.51
N GLN A 174 16.79 15.30 6.43
CA GLN A 174 16.59 15.78 5.07
C GLN A 174 15.25 15.20 4.57
N ASN A 175 14.16 15.89 4.83
CA ASN A 175 12.89 15.56 4.18
C ASN A 175 12.95 16.01 2.72
N PRO A 176 12.73 15.10 1.77
CA PRO A 176 12.37 15.49 0.43
C PRO A 176 10.93 16.02 0.36
#